data_4271845f5f16047d81419df5bf5b4f48
#
_entry.id   4271845f5f16047d81419df5bf5b4f48
#
_cell.length_a   1.000
_cell.length_b   1.000
_cell.length_c   1.000
_cell.angle_alpha   90.00
_cell.angle_beta   90.00
_cell.angle_gamma   90.00
#
_symmetry.space_group_name_H-M   'P 1'
#
loop_
_entity.id
_entity.type
_entity.pdbx_description
1 polymer ?
#
loop_
_entity_poly.entity_id
_entity_poly.type
_entity_poly.pdbx_seq_one_letter_code
_entity_poly.pdbx_strand_id
1 'polypeptide(L)'
;MPIGIDEEQIKALYRDYWRCMIEKDVEGLRNIMTDDYVLVHMTGVKQSAETFLQGLLDGIFNYYSAEHDGIEVTVAGETATMTGKSRVSAAVYGGGKHAWRLQGDFTLKKENGRWMFTSSKASTY
;
A
#
# COMPACT_ATOMS: atom_id res chain seq x y z
N MET A 1 -16.56 -11.10 22.16
CA MET A 1 -16.61 -10.34 20.90
C MET A 1 -15.21 -9.99 20.46
N PRO A 2 -14.72 -10.58 19.39
CA PRO A 2 -13.37 -10.28 18.94
C PRO A 2 -13.32 -8.91 18.28
N ILE A 3 -13.14 -7.90 19.08
CA ILE A 3 -12.94 -6.53 18.60
C ILE A 3 -11.60 -6.51 17.90
N GLY A 4 -11.55 -5.92 16.71
CA GLY A 4 -10.30 -5.76 16.00
C GLY A 4 -9.95 -6.86 15.00
N ILE A 5 -10.86 -7.81 14.73
CA ILE A 5 -10.63 -8.78 13.64
C ILE A 5 -10.40 -8.05 12.32
N ASP A 6 -11.26 -7.09 11.99
CA ASP A 6 -11.11 -6.30 10.75
C ASP A 6 -9.83 -5.48 10.80
N GLU A 7 -9.49 -4.88 11.93
CA GLU A 7 -8.25 -4.14 12.09
C GLU A 7 -7.03 -5.03 11.86
N GLU A 8 -7.02 -6.23 12.44
CA GLU A 8 -5.91 -7.17 12.27
C GLU A 8 -5.79 -7.65 10.83
N GLN A 9 -6.92 -7.87 10.15
CA GLN A 9 -6.92 -8.24 8.73
C GLN A 9 -6.34 -7.11 7.88
N ILE A 10 -6.69 -5.87 8.16
CA ILE A 10 -6.19 -4.70 7.43
C ILE A 10 -4.70 -4.51 7.69
N LYS A 11 -4.24 -4.67 8.92
CA LYS A 11 -2.81 -4.59 9.24
C LYS A 11 -2.02 -5.67 8.51
N ALA A 12 -2.55 -6.90 8.47
CA ALA A 12 -1.93 -7.99 7.72
C ALA A 12 -1.90 -7.69 6.22
N LEU A 13 -2.95 -7.07 5.70
CA LEU A 13 -3.03 -6.66 4.31
C LEU A 13 -1.97 -5.62 3.97
N TYR A 14 -1.71 -4.68 4.87
CA TYR A 14 -0.65 -3.67 4.69
C TYR A 14 0.74 -4.31 4.64
N ARG A 15 1.00 -5.28 5.52
CA ARG A 15 2.27 -6.02 5.50
C ARG A 15 2.43 -6.80 4.21
N ASP A 16 1.35 -7.41 3.74
CA ASP A 16 1.34 -8.16 2.48
C ASP A 16 1.55 -7.24 1.27
N TYR A 17 0.95 -6.04 1.31
CA TYR A 17 1.17 -5.01 0.30
C TYR A 17 2.66 -4.72 0.13
N TRP A 18 3.38 -4.47 1.22
CA TRP A 18 4.81 -4.20 1.16
C TRP A 18 5.63 -5.42 0.73
N ARG A 19 5.24 -6.61 1.19
CA ARG A 19 5.88 -7.84 0.73
C ARG A 19 5.76 -7.98 -0.79
N CYS A 20 4.58 -7.78 -1.32
CA CYS A 20 4.34 -7.84 -2.76
C CYS A 20 5.13 -6.77 -3.52
N MET A 21 5.22 -5.57 -2.96
CA MET A 21 6.00 -4.48 -3.56
C MET A 21 7.49 -4.83 -3.65
N ILE A 22 8.04 -5.39 -2.58
CA ILE A 22 9.45 -5.77 -2.51
C ILE A 22 9.74 -6.93 -3.47
N GLU A 23 8.87 -7.92 -3.51
CA GLU A 23 9.01 -9.11 -4.36
C GLU A 23 8.56 -8.88 -5.80
N LYS A 24 7.95 -7.73 -6.07
CA LYS A 24 7.32 -7.42 -7.37
C LYS A 24 6.25 -8.45 -7.74
N ASP A 25 5.50 -8.89 -6.74
CA ASP A 25 4.39 -9.83 -6.91
C ASP A 25 3.14 -9.07 -7.37
N VAL A 26 3.09 -8.81 -8.67
CA VAL A 26 2.02 -8.01 -9.30
C VAL A 26 0.66 -8.68 -9.14
N GLU A 27 0.60 -10.00 -9.27
CA GLU A 27 -0.67 -10.72 -9.08
C GLU A 27 -1.15 -10.64 -7.64
N GLY A 28 -0.24 -10.72 -6.68
CA GLY A 28 -0.57 -10.51 -5.26
C GLY A 28 -1.14 -9.13 -5.01
N LEU A 29 -0.54 -8.10 -5.62
CA LEU A 29 -1.05 -6.72 -5.50
C LEU A 29 -2.43 -6.57 -6.15
N ARG A 30 -2.66 -7.14 -7.32
CA ARG A 30 -3.97 -7.10 -7.97
C ARG A 30 -5.06 -7.72 -7.10
N ASN A 31 -4.72 -8.76 -6.34
CA ASN A 31 -5.68 -9.45 -5.48
C ASN A 31 -6.10 -8.63 -4.26
N ILE A 32 -5.34 -7.60 -3.89
CA ILE A 32 -5.64 -6.76 -2.73
C ILE A 32 -6.03 -5.33 -3.09
N MET A 33 -6.14 -5.04 -4.39
CA MET A 33 -6.56 -3.73 -4.91
C MET A 33 -7.85 -3.88 -5.70
N THR A 34 -8.72 -2.87 -5.59
CA THR A 34 -9.90 -2.81 -6.43
C THR A 34 -9.51 -2.40 -7.86
N ASP A 35 -10.40 -2.67 -8.84
CA ASP A 35 -10.14 -2.31 -10.24
C ASP A 35 -9.96 -0.81 -10.44
N ASP A 36 -10.60 -0.01 -9.59
CA ASP A 36 -10.55 1.45 -9.64
C ASP A 36 -9.51 2.06 -8.68
N TYR A 37 -8.62 1.23 -8.14
CA TYR A 37 -7.57 1.69 -7.22
C TYR A 37 -6.73 2.79 -7.86
N VAL A 38 -6.45 3.83 -7.08
CA VAL A 38 -5.61 4.96 -7.50
C VAL A 38 -4.54 5.21 -6.45
N LEU A 39 -3.30 5.34 -6.90
CA LEU A 39 -2.18 5.77 -6.07
C LEU A 39 -1.89 7.24 -6.35
N VAL A 40 -1.87 8.06 -5.29
CA VAL A 40 -1.45 9.45 -5.38
C VAL A 40 -0.03 9.56 -4.83
N HIS A 41 0.91 9.94 -5.67
CA HIS A 41 2.31 10.14 -5.27
C HIS A 41 2.50 11.41 -4.45
N MET A 42 3.65 11.54 -3.79
CA MET A 42 3.99 12.73 -2.99
C MET A 42 3.93 14.02 -3.82
N THR A 43 4.18 13.93 -5.11
CA THR A 43 4.11 15.05 -6.04
C THR A 43 2.68 15.44 -6.43
N GLY A 44 1.68 14.65 -6.00
CA GLY A 44 0.29 14.83 -6.41
C GLY A 44 -0.11 14.10 -7.68
N VAL A 45 0.84 13.43 -8.35
CA VAL A 45 0.56 12.67 -9.57
C VAL A 45 -0.28 11.43 -9.21
N LYS A 46 -1.37 11.23 -9.94
CA LYS A 46 -2.25 10.07 -9.77
C LYS A 46 -1.93 8.99 -10.78
N GLN A 47 -1.86 7.75 -10.29
CA GLN A 47 -1.66 6.58 -11.15
C GLN A 47 -2.74 5.55 -10.88
N SER A 48 -3.26 4.95 -11.97
CA SER A 48 -4.13 3.77 -11.86
C SER A 48 -3.33 2.59 -11.33
N ALA A 49 -4.03 1.55 -10.86
CA ALA A 49 -3.39 0.32 -10.40
C ALA A 49 -2.48 -0.25 -11.48
N GLU A 50 -2.97 -0.39 -12.72
CA GLU A 50 -2.18 -0.99 -13.81
C GLU A 50 -0.94 -0.17 -14.16
N THR A 51 -1.04 1.16 -14.18
CA THR A 51 0.11 2.03 -14.44
C THR A 51 1.18 1.87 -13.36
N PHE A 52 0.77 1.82 -12.09
CA PHE A 52 1.68 1.63 -10.97
C PHE A 52 2.35 0.24 -11.03
N LEU A 53 1.57 -0.80 -11.28
CA LEU A 53 2.09 -2.16 -11.37
C LEU A 53 3.07 -2.32 -12.53
N GLN A 54 2.79 -1.67 -13.67
CA GLN A 54 3.70 -1.66 -14.80
C GLN A 54 5.02 -0.99 -14.43
N GLY A 55 4.96 0.10 -13.64
CA GLY A 55 6.17 0.77 -13.15
C GLY A 55 7.04 -0.14 -12.28
N LEU A 56 6.43 -1.02 -11.48
CA LEU A 56 7.18 -2.01 -10.71
C LEU A 56 7.91 -3.00 -11.62
N LEU A 57 7.22 -3.50 -12.65
CA LEU A 57 7.80 -4.45 -13.59
C LEU A 57 8.91 -3.81 -14.44
N ASP A 58 8.75 -2.54 -14.80
CA ASP A 58 9.71 -1.82 -15.62
C ASP A 58 10.92 -1.33 -14.83
N GLY A 59 10.94 -1.52 -13.51
CA GLY A 59 12.05 -1.10 -12.66
C GLY A 59 12.08 0.38 -12.32
N ILE A 60 10.97 1.11 -12.55
CA ILE A 60 10.84 2.52 -12.16
C ILE A 60 10.75 2.62 -10.64
N PHE A 61 10.04 1.69 -10.00
CA PHE A 61 9.92 1.60 -8.55
C PHE A 61 10.56 0.30 -8.09
N ASN A 62 11.62 0.41 -7.27
CA ASN A 62 12.32 -0.75 -6.73
C ASN A 62 12.36 -0.62 -5.21
N TYR A 63 11.69 -1.56 -4.52
CA TYR A 63 11.63 -1.59 -3.07
C TYR A 63 12.42 -2.80 -2.57
N TYR A 64 13.30 -2.58 -1.59
CA TYR A 64 14.21 -3.61 -1.11
C TYR A 64 13.86 -4.10 0.29
N SER A 65 13.40 -3.21 1.16
CA SER A 65 13.01 -3.58 2.52
C SER A 65 12.02 -2.57 3.07
N ALA A 66 11.24 -2.98 4.04
CA ALA A 66 10.31 -2.11 4.75
C ALA A 66 10.22 -2.52 6.21
N GLU A 67 10.33 -1.55 7.11
CA GLU A 67 10.10 -1.73 8.54
C GLU A 67 8.95 -0.83 8.96
N HIS A 68 7.92 -1.40 9.57
CA HIS A 68 6.70 -0.68 9.88
C HIS A 68 6.80 -0.05 11.26
N ASP A 69 6.76 1.29 11.29
CA ASP A 69 6.85 2.07 12.54
C ASP A 69 5.48 2.30 13.18
N GLY A 70 4.42 2.28 12.40
CA GLY A 70 3.07 2.45 12.92
C GLY A 70 2.03 2.11 11.89
N ILE A 71 0.94 1.50 12.32
CA ILE A 71 -0.22 1.20 11.50
C ILE A 71 -1.45 1.58 12.30
N GLU A 72 -2.21 2.56 11.82
CA GLU A 72 -3.45 2.99 12.47
C GLU A 72 -4.62 2.70 11.54
N VAL A 73 -5.65 2.04 12.06
CA VAL A 73 -6.81 1.61 11.29
C VAL A 73 -8.07 2.12 11.94
N THR A 74 -8.98 2.67 11.13
CA THR A 74 -10.33 3.05 11.55
C THR A 74 -11.34 2.34 10.67
N VAL A 75 -12.17 1.49 11.26
CA VAL A 75 -13.18 0.71 10.53
C VAL A 75 -14.56 1.30 10.78
N ALA A 76 -15.32 1.47 9.69
CA ALA A 76 -16.70 1.96 9.73
C ALA A 76 -17.56 1.09 8.82
N GLY A 77 -18.16 0.01 9.37
CA GLY A 77 -18.94 -0.93 8.59
C GLY A 77 -18.09 -1.70 7.58
N GLU A 78 -18.39 -1.53 6.30
CA GLU A 78 -17.68 -2.21 5.21
C GLU A 78 -16.64 -1.30 4.55
N THR A 79 -16.34 -0.17 5.16
CA THR A 79 -15.29 0.74 4.72
C THR A 79 -14.29 0.96 5.85
N ALA A 80 -13.08 1.36 5.48
CA ALA A 80 -12.04 1.65 6.46
C ALA A 80 -11.05 2.66 5.88
N THR A 81 -10.36 3.35 6.79
CA THR A 81 -9.18 4.13 6.47
C THR A 81 -8.01 3.58 7.26
N MET A 82 -6.82 3.72 6.72
CA MET A 82 -5.60 3.25 7.38
C MET A 82 -4.46 4.21 7.09
N THR A 83 -3.66 4.49 8.11
CA THR A 83 -2.40 5.21 7.95
C THR A 83 -1.26 4.28 8.33
N GLY A 84 -0.38 4.00 7.39
CA GLY A 84 0.81 3.19 7.63
C GLY A 84 2.07 4.03 7.51
N LYS A 85 2.96 3.92 8.50
CA LYS A 85 4.27 4.59 8.50
C LYS A 85 5.35 3.53 8.47
N SER A 86 6.21 3.60 7.47
CA SER A 86 7.25 2.60 7.26
C SER A 86 8.55 3.24 6.83
N ARG A 87 9.66 2.71 7.35
CA ARG A 87 10.99 3.03 6.86
C ARG A 87 11.30 2.06 5.74
N VAL A 88 11.50 2.59 4.55
CA VAL A 88 11.60 1.80 3.32
C VAL A 88 12.92 2.09 2.64
N SER A 89 13.61 1.04 2.22
CA SER A 89 14.78 1.16 1.34
C SER A 89 14.30 1.01 -0.09
N ALA A 90 14.50 2.04 -0.90
CA ALA A 90 13.97 2.08 -2.26
C ALA A 90 14.86 2.87 -3.21
N ALA A 91 14.78 2.51 -4.49
CA ALA A 91 15.33 3.27 -5.60
C ALA A 91 14.20 3.52 -6.60
N VAL A 92 13.96 4.78 -6.94
CA VAL A 92 12.85 5.16 -7.82
C VAL A 92 13.34 6.07 -8.93
N TYR A 93 12.69 5.99 -10.09
CA TYR A 93 12.96 6.84 -11.26
C TYR A 93 14.46 6.83 -11.68
N GLY A 94 15.09 5.66 -11.62
CA GLY A 94 16.50 5.51 -12.00
C GLY A 94 17.50 6.09 -11.01
N GLY A 95 17.04 6.55 -9.85
CA GLY A 95 17.92 7.05 -8.79
C GLY A 95 18.60 5.95 -8.01
N GLY A 96 19.49 6.33 -7.11
CA GLY A 96 20.16 5.40 -6.22
C GLY A 96 19.26 4.90 -5.11
N LYS A 97 19.70 3.85 -4.42
CA LYS A 97 19.00 3.27 -3.28
C LYS A 97 19.11 4.20 -2.07
N HIS A 98 17.98 4.59 -1.52
CA HIS A 98 17.90 5.47 -0.35
C HIS A 98 16.90 4.93 0.67
N ALA A 99 17.11 5.32 1.93
CA ALA A 99 16.14 5.06 3.00
C ALA A 99 15.10 6.20 3.01
N TRP A 100 13.82 5.82 3.03
CA TRP A 100 12.71 6.75 3.02
C TRP A 100 11.81 6.48 4.21
N ARG A 101 11.33 7.55 4.83
CA ARG A 101 10.26 7.45 5.84
C ARG A 101 8.96 7.76 5.13
N LEU A 102 8.27 6.72 4.72
CA LEU A 102 7.06 6.83 3.91
C LEU A 102 5.80 6.62 4.74
N GLN A 103 4.83 7.49 4.54
CA GLN A 103 3.50 7.35 5.09
C GLN A 103 2.52 7.11 3.96
N GLY A 104 1.68 6.10 4.12
CA GLY A 104 0.59 5.82 3.20
C GLY A 104 -0.74 6.01 3.90
N ASP A 105 -1.61 6.83 3.34
CA ASP A 105 -2.98 7.00 3.77
C ASP A 105 -3.86 6.23 2.78
N PHE A 106 -4.48 5.15 3.26
CA PHE A 106 -5.22 4.22 2.42
C PHE A 106 -6.70 4.28 2.74
N THR A 107 -7.52 4.12 1.70
CA THR A 107 -8.92 3.79 1.88
C THR A 107 -9.16 2.36 1.46
N LEU A 108 -10.07 1.68 2.15
CA LEU A 108 -10.37 0.28 1.93
C LEU A 108 -11.88 0.07 1.91
N LYS A 109 -12.30 -1.01 1.24
CA LYS A 109 -13.66 -1.51 1.35
C LYS A 109 -13.64 -3.03 1.48
N LYS A 110 -14.71 -3.57 2.07
CA LYS A 110 -14.89 -5.01 2.23
C LYS A 110 -15.82 -5.51 1.14
N GLU A 111 -15.33 -6.41 0.31
CA GLU A 111 -16.11 -7.06 -0.74
C GLU A 111 -16.05 -8.57 -0.55
N ASN A 112 -17.20 -9.22 -0.54
CA ASN A 112 -17.28 -10.68 -0.39
C ASN A 112 -16.47 -11.20 0.81
N GLY A 113 -16.54 -10.46 1.92
CA GLY A 113 -15.84 -10.83 3.15
C GLY A 113 -14.34 -10.50 3.15
N ARG A 114 -13.82 -9.83 2.14
CA ARG A 114 -12.40 -9.48 2.04
C ARG A 114 -12.18 -7.98 1.98
N TRP A 115 -11.18 -7.50 2.72
CA TRP A 115 -10.75 -6.11 2.64
C TRP A 115 -9.86 -5.91 1.42
N MET A 116 -10.08 -4.80 0.71
CA MET A 116 -9.29 -4.43 -0.47
C MET A 116 -8.98 -2.94 -0.43
N PHE A 117 -7.79 -2.57 -0.88
CA PHE A 117 -7.41 -1.17 -1.02
C PHE A 117 -8.14 -0.52 -2.19
N THR A 118 -8.76 0.64 -1.96
CA THR A 118 -9.44 1.41 -3.01
C THR A 118 -8.60 2.60 -3.47
N SER A 119 -7.76 3.13 -2.59
CA SER A 119 -6.83 4.21 -2.94
C SER A 119 -5.72 4.31 -1.91
N SER A 120 -4.64 4.98 -2.30
CA SER A 120 -3.60 5.37 -1.36
C SER A 120 -3.03 6.72 -1.73
N LYS A 121 -2.53 7.43 -0.72
CA LYS A 121 -1.83 8.70 -0.89
C LYS A 121 -0.49 8.59 -0.16
N ALA A 122 0.59 8.81 -0.89
CA ALA A 122 1.94 8.75 -0.34
C ALA A 122 2.36 10.10 0.21
N SER A 123 3.05 10.06 1.34
CA SER A 123 3.69 11.22 1.95
C SER A 123 4.91 10.76 2.74
N THR A 124 5.58 11.68 3.40
CA THR A 124 6.70 11.35 4.29
C THR A 124 6.36 11.75 5.73
N TYR A 125 7.12 11.24 6.66
CA TYR A 125 6.91 11.58 8.07
C TYR A 125 8.22 11.78 8.82
#